data_afc5d43381343951a03c166c47927dff
#
_entry.id   afc5d43381343951a03c166c47927dff
#
_cell.length_a   1.000
_cell.length_b   1.000
_cell.length_c   1.000
_cell.angle_alpha   90.00
_cell.angle_beta   90.00
_cell.angle_gamma   90.00
#
_symmetry.space_group_name_H-M   'P 1'
#
loop_
_entity.id
_entity.type
_entity.pdbx_description
1 polymer ?
#
loop_
_entity_poly.entity_id
_entity_poly.type
_entity_poly.pdbx_seq_one_letter_code
_entity_poly.pdbx_strand_id
1 'polypeptide(L)'
;MKAMPAKRANHNPPRRPTVGSGLTLQSAEMTLREYAPADFDVLHQLDRICYPRGIAYSKRTLRWFLAQRGAICLIAEINSKIAGFILADQQARAAHIVTIDVAPGERRHGVGTVMMAEVEKRLAALGVREIYLETATNNAAGAAFWQRLGFHTVGLMAGYYLGRQDAYAMAKRLADHSP
;
A
#
# COMPACT_ATOMS: atom_id res chain seq x y z
N MET A 1 -70.12 -2.32 58.69
CA MET A 1 -69.61 -1.38 57.66
C MET A 1 -68.53 -2.12 56.91
N LYS A 2 -68.76 -2.43 55.62
CA LYS A 2 -67.84 -3.27 54.77
C LYS A 2 -66.86 -2.39 54.04
N ALA A 3 -65.52 -2.67 54.19
CA ALA A 3 -64.50 -2.06 53.44
C ALA A 3 -64.39 -2.68 52.01
N MET A 4 -64.35 -1.83 50.97
CA MET A 4 -64.13 -2.25 49.56
C MET A 4 -62.65 -2.41 49.27
N PRO A 5 -62.24 -3.39 48.43
CA PRO A 5 -60.83 -3.61 48.08
C PRO A 5 -60.36 -2.66 46.96
N ALA A 6 -59.16 -2.19 47.13
CA ALA A 6 -58.48 -1.31 46.17
C ALA A 6 -58.11 -2.02 44.85
N LYS A 7 -58.34 -1.33 43.71
CA LYS A 7 -57.96 -1.75 42.37
C LYS A 7 -56.44 -1.80 42.23
N ARG A 8 -55.95 -2.96 41.85
CA ARG A 8 -54.52 -3.10 41.43
C ARG A 8 -54.30 -2.39 40.08
N ALA A 9 -53.40 -1.42 40.06
CA ALA A 9 -52.91 -0.83 38.83
C ALA A 9 -51.96 -1.81 38.12
N ASN A 10 -52.29 -2.10 36.88
CA ASN A 10 -51.51 -2.96 36.01
C ASN A 10 -50.34 -2.13 35.48
N HIS A 11 -49.12 -2.35 36.04
CA HIS A 11 -47.93 -1.69 35.61
C HIS A 11 -47.26 -2.55 34.51
N ASN A 12 -47.52 -2.17 33.25
CA ASN A 12 -46.83 -2.75 32.10
C ASN A 12 -45.53 -1.96 31.90
N PRO A 13 -44.33 -2.57 31.95
CA PRO A 13 -43.11 -1.86 31.71
C PRO A 13 -43.01 -1.44 30.23
N PRO A 14 -42.40 -0.28 29.92
CA PRO A 14 -42.27 0.17 28.56
C PRO A 14 -41.37 -0.78 27.79
N ARG A 15 -41.81 -1.20 26.60
CA ARG A 15 -41.05 -1.98 25.64
C ARG A 15 -39.80 -1.16 25.24
N ARG A 16 -38.61 -1.73 25.45
CA ARG A 16 -37.35 -1.21 24.90
C ARG A 16 -37.46 -1.12 23.36
N PRO A 17 -37.03 -0.02 22.73
CA PRO A 17 -36.95 0.01 21.30
C PRO A 17 -35.87 -1.01 20.87
N THR A 18 -36.23 -1.92 20.00
CA THR A 18 -35.32 -2.79 19.26
C THR A 18 -34.44 -1.88 18.39
N VAL A 19 -33.20 -1.70 18.79
CA VAL A 19 -32.18 -1.03 17.97
C VAL A 19 -32.06 -1.89 16.73
N GLY A 20 -32.40 -1.30 15.60
CA GLY A 20 -32.32 -1.89 14.29
C GLY A 20 -30.90 -2.37 14.01
N SER A 21 -30.84 -3.47 13.29
CA SER A 21 -29.67 -4.15 12.78
C SER A 21 -28.62 -3.16 12.31
N GLY A 22 -27.49 -3.10 13.05
CA GLY A 22 -26.30 -2.37 12.62
C GLY A 22 -25.89 -2.90 11.25
N LEU A 23 -25.85 -2.03 10.27
CA LEU A 23 -25.09 -2.24 9.05
C LEU A 23 -23.64 -2.52 9.47
N THR A 24 -23.29 -3.79 9.52
CA THR A 24 -21.89 -4.21 9.55
C THR A 24 -21.31 -3.74 8.22
N LEU A 25 -20.58 -2.63 8.24
CA LEU A 25 -19.68 -2.28 7.15
C LEU A 25 -18.75 -3.48 7.02
N GLN A 26 -18.94 -4.29 5.99
CA GLN A 26 -17.97 -5.28 5.59
C GLN A 26 -16.70 -4.49 5.30
N SER A 27 -15.70 -4.59 6.18
CA SER A 27 -14.38 -4.07 5.91
C SER A 27 -13.92 -4.73 4.61
N ALA A 28 -13.71 -3.93 3.58
CA ALA A 28 -13.25 -4.40 2.29
C ALA A 28 -11.98 -5.24 2.50
N GLU A 29 -12.04 -6.52 2.18
CA GLU A 29 -10.93 -7.44 2.39
C GLU A 29 -9.83 -7.12 1.37
N MET A 30 -8.68 -6.71 1.88
CA MET A 30 -7.49 -6.49 1.07
C MET A 30 -6.67 -7.78 1.00
N THR A 31 -6.37 -8.22 -0.21
CA THR A 31 -5.51 -9.37 -0.47
C THR A 31 -4.26 -8.96 -1.23
N LEU A 32 -3.16 -9.69 -1.02
CA LEU A 32 -1.94 -9.56 -1.82
C LEU A 32 -1.75 -10.81 -2.68
N ARG A 33 -1.36 -10.61 -3.94
CA ARG A 33 -0.98 -11.69 -4.83
C ARG A 33 0.20 -11.31 -5.73
N GLU A 34 0.78 -12.32 -6.35
CA GLU A 34 1.79 -12.13 -7.39
C GLU A 34 1.19 -11.47 -8.64
N TYR A 35 2.04 -10.72 -9.34
CA TYR A 35 1.77 -10.23 -10.68
C TYR A 35 1.60 -11.39 -11.66
N ALA A 36 0.62 -11.26 -12.55
CA ALA A 36 0.47 -12.11 -13.72
C ALA A 36 0.53 -11.27 -15.02
N PRO A 37 1.00 -11.82 -16.16
CA PRO A 37 1.10 -11.05 -17.41
C PRO A 37 -0.20 -10.38 -17.86
N ALA A 38 -1.34 -10.94 -17.50
CA ALA A 38 -2.66 -10.36 -17.79
C ALA A 38 -2.92 -9.02 -17.06
N ASP A 39 -2.20 -8.75 -15.97
CA ASP A 39 -2.36 -7.51 -15.19
C ASP A 39 -1.64 -6.31 -15.83
N PHE A 40 -0.73 -6.55 -16.76
CA PHE A 40 0.21 -5.56 -17.26
C PHE A 40 -0.43 -4.23 -17.68
N ASP A 41 -1.50 -4.29 -18.46
CA ASP A 41 -2.13 -3.05 -18.96
C ASP A 41 -2.79 -2.24 -17.84
N VAL A 42 -3.34 -2.91 -16.82
CA VAL A 42 -3.92 -2.27 -15.62
C VAL A 42 -2.80 -1.61 -14.80
N LEU A 43 -1.69 -2.32 -14.57
CA LEU A 43 -0.53 -1.78 -13.85
C LEU A 43 0.05 -0.55 -14.55
N HIS A 44 0.26 -0.64 -15.86
CA HIS A 44 0.77 0.49 -16.64
C HIS A 44 -0.19 1.70 -16.63
N GLN A 45 -1.51 1.46 -16.66
CA GLN A 45 -2.50 2.52 -16.55
C GLN A 45 -2.44 3.17 -15.16
N LEU A 46 -2.29 2.36 -14.10
CA LEU A 46 -2.20 2.84 -12.72
C LEU A 46 -0.94 3.69 -12.51
N ASP A 47 0.21 3.27 -13.02
CA ASP A 47 1.45 4.05 -13.00
C ASP A 47 1.26 5.44 -13.63
N ARG A 48 0.60 5.51 -14.78
CA ARG A 48 0.29 6.78 -15.46
C ARG A 48 -0.71 7.68 -14.71
N ILE A 49 -1.54 7.09 -13.86
CA ILE A 49 -2.46 7.84 -12.97
C ILE A 49 -1.69 8.35 -11.75
N CYS A 50 -0.74 7.56 -11.25
CA CYS A 50 0.03 7.87 -10.04
C CYS A 50 1.12 8.91 -10.28
N TYR A 51 1.71 8.95 -11.48
CA TYR A 51 2.85 9.82 -11.81
C TYR A 51 2.60 10.70 -13.02
N PRO A 52 3.16 11.93 -13.02
CA PRO A 52 3.07 12.81 -14.18
C PRO A 52 3.87 12.26 -15.37
N ARG A 53 3.55 12.79 -16.58
CA ARG A 53 4.32 12.46 -17.79
C ARG A 53 5.80 12.78 -17.55
N GLY A 54 6.66 11.80 -17.87
CA GLY A 54 8.10 11.91 -17.72
C GLY A 54 8.63 11.28 -16.42
N ILE A 55 7.75 10.96 -15.45
CA ILE A 55 8.08 10.11 -14.31
C ILE A 55 7.46 8.73 -14.51
N ALA A 56 6.18 8.67 -14.92
CA ALA A 56 5.51 7.41 -15.24
C ALA A 56 6.29 6.61 -16.30
N TYR A 57 6.38 5.31 -16.09
CA TYR A 57 7.13 4.41 -16.97
C TYR A 57 6.47 4.22 -18.33
N SER A 58 7.31 4.11 -19.37
CA SER A 58 6.84 3.60 -20.66
C SER A 58 6.48 2.11 -20.55
N LYS A 59 5.58 1.61 -21.43
CA LYS A 59 5.29 0.16 -21.50
C LYS A 59 6.57 -0.67 -21.66
N ARG A 60 7.51 -0.20 -22.46
CA ARG A 60 8.82 -0.87 -22.68
C ARG A 60 9.62 -0.97 -21.39
N THR A 61 9.73 0.14 -20.67
CA THR A 61 10.52 0.22 -19.44
C THR A 61 9.90 -0.64 -18.33
N LEU A 62 8.57 -0.55 -18.13
CA LEU A 62 7.88 -1.34 -17.12
C LEU A 62 7.98 -2.84 -17.41
N ARG A 63 7.82 -3.27 -18.69
CA ARG A 63 8.03 -4.67 -19.07
C ARG A 63 9.45 -5.14 -18.82
N TRP A 64 10.43 -4.27 -19.09
CA TRP A 64 11.84 -4.59 -18.86
C TRP A 64 12.10 -4.88 -17.37
N PHE A 65 11.60 -4.04 -16.47
CA PHE A 65 11.73 -4.28 -15.04
C PHE A 65 11.00 -5.56 -14.59
N LEU A 66 9.78 -5.78 -15.05
CA LEU A 66 9.01 -6.98 -14.72
C LEU A 66 9.66 -8.28 -15.22
N ALA A 67 10.52 -8.20 -16.24
CA ALA A 67 11.25 -9.34 -16.80
C ALA A 67 12.60 -9.60 -16.14
N GLN A 68 13.05 -8.77 -15.17
CA GLN A 68 14.32 -9.00 -14.48
C GLN A 68 14.24 -10.27 -13.61
N ARG A 69 15.36 -10.99 -13.49
CA ARG A 69 15.43 -12.22 -12.67
C ARG A 69 15.16 -11.97 -11.18
N GLY A 70 15.49 -10.77 -10.71
CA GLY A 70 15.27 -10.31 -9.34
C GLY A 70 13.94 -9.60 -9.12
N ALA A 71 13.06 -9.52 -10.14
CA ALA A 71 11.80 -8.80 -10.01
C ALA A 71 10.84 -9.49 -9.03
N ILE A 72 10.38 -8.71 -8.06
CA ILE A 72 9.30 -9.07 -7.14
C ILE A 72 8.19 -8.05 -7.39
N CYS A 73 7.07 -8.50 -7.94
CA CYS A 73 5.92 -7.64 -8.19
C CYS A 73 4.69 -8.18 -7.47
N LEU A 74 4.19 -7.41 -6.50
CA LEU A 74 2.99 -7.73 -5.74
C LEU A 74 1.85 -6.80 -6.11
N ILE A 75 0.67 -7.36 -6.19
CA ILE A 75 -0.58 -6.66 -6.44
C ILE A 75 -1.43 -6.68 -5.17
N ALA A 76 -1.92 -5.52 -4.77
CA ALA A 76 -2.96 -5.40 -3.75
C ALA A 76 -4.33 -5.33 -4.43
N GLU A 77 -5.25 -6.19 -4.00
CA GLU A 77 -6.64 -6.18 -4.45
C GLU A 77 -7.57 -5.82 -3.31
N ILE A 78 -8.59 -5.03 -3.60
CA ILE A 78 -9.70 -4.70 -2.71
C ILE A 78 -10.99 -5.00 -3.49
N ASN A 79 -11.85 -5.85 -2.95
CA ASN A 79 -13.08 -6.28 -3.64
C ASN A 79 -12.81 -6.79 -5.06
N SER A 80 -11.78 -7.62 -5.24
CA SER A 80 -11.36 -8.20 -6.53
C SER A 80 -10.95 -7.17 -7.59
N LYS A 81 -10.62 -5.94 -7.19
CA LYS A 81 -10.07 -4.90 -8.07
C LYS A 81 -8.67 -4.54 -7.64
N ILE A 82 -7.78 -4.32 -8.60
CA ILE A 82 -6.42 -3.88 -8.33
C ILE A 82 -6.47 -2.48 -7.69
N ALA A 83 -6.07 -2.42 -6.44
CA ALA A 83 -6.00 -1.20 -5.63
C ALA A 83 -4.59 -0.56 -5.67
N GLY A 84 -3.57 -1.38 -5.96
CA GLY A 84 -2.19 -0.93 -6.07
C GLY A 84 -1.25 -2.05 -6.47
N PHE A 85 0.00 -1.71 -6.75
CA PHE A 85 1.08 -2.67 -6.91
C PHE A 85 2.41 -2.08 -6.44
N ILE A 86 3.35 -2.96 -6.13
CA ILE A 86 4.73 -2.63 -5.85
C ILE A 86 5.63 -3.51 -6.70
N LEU A 87 6.68 -2.91 -7.26
CA LEU A 87 7.71 -3.60 -8.02
C LEU A 87 9.07 -3.31 -7.41
N ALA A 88 9.76 -4.36 -7.00
CA ALA A 88 11.14 -4.32 -6.54
C ALA A 88 12.04 -5.17 -7.44
N ASP A 89 13.30 -4.79 -7.56
CA ASP A 89 14.34 -5.57 -8.25
C ASP A 89 15.46 -5.92 -7.25
N GLN A 90 15.59 -7.21 -6.95
CA GLN A 90 16.60 -7.71 -6.02
C GLN A 90 17.91 -7.99 -6.75
N GLN A 91 19.00 -7.45 -6.24
CA GLN A 91 20.35 -7.60 -6.79
C GLN A 91 21.32 -7.96 -5.66
N ALA A 92 21.72 -9.22 -5.59
CA ALA A 92 22.59 -9.74 -4.53
C ALA A 92 22.04 -9.41 -3.12
N ARG A 93 22.70 -8.58 -2.34
CA ARG A 93 22.31 -8.18 -0.97
C ARG A 93 21.56 -6.85 -0.90
N ALA A 94 21.24 -6.25 -2.04
CA ALA A 94 20.48 -5.01 -2.13
C ALA A 94 19.20 -5.22 -2.95
N ALA A 95 18.22 -4.35 -2.78
CA ALA A 95 17.05 -4.30 -3.62
C ALA A 95 16.65 -2.85 -3.92
N HIS A 96 16.19 -2.61 -5.13
CA HIS A 96 15.68 -1.34 -5.59
C HIS A 96 14.15 -1.39 -5.62
N ILE A 97 13.48 -0.46 -4.97
CA ILE A 97 12.03 -0.26 -5.18
C ILE A 97 11.88 0.56 -6.47
N VAL A 98 11.47 -0.12 -7.52
CA VAL A 98 11.27 0.49 -8.85
C VAL A 98 10.07 1.42 -8.85
N THR A 99 8.94 0.97 -8.29
CA THR A 99 7.73 1.78 -8.10
C THR A 99 6.82 1.20 -7.04
N ILE A 100 6.01 2.06 -6.44
CA ILE A 100 4.85 1.70 -5.62
C ILE A 100 3.67 2.59 -6.01
N ASP A 101 2.62 1.97 -6.48
CA ASP A 101 1.45 2.66 -7.00
C ASP A 101 0.22 2.26 -6.21
N VAL A 102 -0.53 3.25 -5.74
CA VAL A 102 -1.81 3.05 -5.07
C VAL A 102 -2.86 3.91 -5.76
N ALA A 103 -3.95 3.30 -6.18
CA ALA A 103 -5.07 3.98 -6.80
C ALA A 103 -5.52 5.18 -5.95
N PRO A 104 -5.78 6.35 -6.55
CA PRO A 104 -6.10 7.57 -5.79
C PRO A 104 -7.18 7.40 -4.73
N GLY A 105 -8.23 6.61 -5.01
CA GLY A 105 -9.32 6.33 -4.07
C GLY A 105 -8.91 5.38 -2.92
N GLU A 106 -7.80 4.66 -3.04
CA GLU A 106 -7.34 3.67 -2.06
C GLU A 106 -6.12 4.17 -1.26
N ARG A 107 -5.69 5.40 -1.51
CA ARG A 107 -4.58 6.01 -0.77
C ARG A 107 -5.00 6.30 0.67
N ARG A 108 -3.99 6.29 1.57
CA ARG A 108 -4.14 6.54 3.01
C ARG A 108 -4.94 5.47 3.78
N HIS A 109 -5.30 4.37 3.14
CA HIS A 109 -5.94 3.21 3.76
C HIS A 109 -4.95 2.07 4.09
N GLY A 110 -3.64 2.37 4.12
CA GLY A 110 -2.61 1.40 4.50
C GLY A 110 -2.10 0.49 3.37
N VAL A 111 -2.69 0.54 2.17
CA VAL A 111 -2.35 -0.34 1.04
C VAL A 111 -0.84 -0.36 0.75
N GLY A 112 -0.22 0.81 0.60
CA GLY A 112 1.22 0.90 0.35
C GLY A 112 2.08 0.34 1.49
N THR A 113 1.65 0.54 2.74
CA THR A 113 2.36 0.02 3.92
C THR A 113 2.33 -1.50 3.95
N VAL A 114 1.19 -2.12 3.65
CA VAL A 114 1.04 -3.58 3.64
C VAL A 114 1.84 -4.21 2.50
N MET A 115 1.80 -3.63 1.30
CA MET A 115 2.62 -4.08 0.18
C MET A 115 4.11 -4.01 0.52
N MET A 116 4.58 -2.90 1.09
CA MET A 116 5.99 -2.73 1.44
C MET A 116 6.43 -3.72 2.52
N ALA A 117 5.61 -3.95 3.56
CA ALA A 117 5.90 -4.91 4.61
C ALA A 117 6.08 -6.35 4.06
N GLU A 118 5.23 -6.77 3.12
CA GLU A 118 5.37 -8.09 2.49
C GLU A 118 6.61 -8.17 1.59
N VAL A 119 6.91 -7.11 0.83
CA VAL A 119 8.15 -7.04 0.03
C VAL A 119 9.39 -7.10 0.93
N GLU A 120 9.43 -6.33 2.02
CA GLU A 120 10.54 -6.38 2.99
C GLU A 120 10.76 -7.78 3.56
N LYS A 121 9.69 -8.45 3.94
CA LYS A 121 9.74 -9.84 4.44
C LYS A 121 10.35 -10.80 3.40
N ARG A 122 9.94 -10.70 2.14
CA ARG A 122 10.47 -11.53 1.05
C ARG A 122 11.93 -11.23 0.77
N LEU A 123 12.29 -9.95 0.71
CA LEU A 123 13.67 -9.52 0.48
C LEU A 123 14.58 -9.97 1.63
N ALA A 124 14.13 -9.87 2.87
CA ALA A 124 14.88 -10.37 4.03
C ALA A 124 15.12 -11.89 3.95
N ALA A 125 14.10 -12.66 3.54
CA ALA A 125 14.24 -14.11 3.33
C ALA A 125 15.23 -14.47 2.20
N LEU A 126 15.42 -13.57 1.22
CA LEU A 126 16.43 -13.69 0.15
C LEU A 126 17.82 -13.19 0.56
N GLY A 127 18.01 -12.76 1.81
CA GLY A 127 19.30 -12.28 2.33
C GLY A 127 19.64 -10.85 1.93
N VAL A 128 18.67 -10.07 1.48
CA VAL A 128 18.83 -8.63 1.22
C VAL A 128 19.07 -7.91 2.55
N ARG A 129 20.02 -6.97 2.54
CA ARG A 129 20.43 -6.17 3.72
C ARG A 129 20.04 -4.70 3.60
N GLU A 130 19.85 -4.23 2.40
CA GLU A 130 19.56 -2.84 2.12
C GLU A 130 18.54 -2.70 0.99
N ILE A 131 17.61 -1.79 1.18
CA ILE A 131 16.62 -1.40 0.17
C ILE A 131 16.84 0.08 -0.13
N TYR A 132 16.84 0.43 -1.41
CA TYR A 132 16.97 1.82 -1.87
C TYR A 132 15.88 2.17 -2.89
N LEU A 133 15.64 3.46 -3.04
CA LEU A 133 14.67 4.03 -3.98
C LEU A 133 15.02 5.49 -4.30
N GLU A 134 14.38 6.02 -5.33
CA GLU A 134 14.37 7.45 -5.62
C GLU A 134 12.95 8.01 -5.51
N THR A 135 12.84 9.22 -4.96
CA THR A 135 11.58 9.97 -4.91
C THR A 135 11.80 11.42 -5.28
N ALA A 136 10.90 11.98 -6.10
CA ALA A 136 11.02 13.36 -6.53
C ALA A 136 11.04 14.33 -5.33
N THR A 137 11.92 15.32 -5.34
CA THR A 137 12.08 16.27 -4.22
C THR A 137 10.82 17.09 -3.96
N ASN A 138 9.97 17.28 -4.97
CA ASN A 138 8.67 17.95 -4.85
C ASN A 138 7.52 17.00 -4.44
N ASN A 139 7.78 15.68 -4.28
CA ASN A 139 6.80 14.72 -3.78
C ASN A 139 6.88 14.61 -2.26
N ALA A 140 6.47 15.65 -1.54
CA ALA A 140 6.53 15.66 -0.08
C ALA A 140 5.73 14.52 0.57
N ALA A 141 4.59 14.12 -0.02
CA ALA A 141 3.78 13.02 0.48
C ALA A 141 4.50 11.66 0.33
N GLY A 142 5.18 11.43 -0.79
CA GLY A 142 6.00 10.25 -1.02
C GLY A 142 7.19 10.20 -0.07
N ALA A 143 7.94 11.31 0.07
CA ALA A 143 9.07 11.38 0.99
C ALA A 143 8.65 11.08 2.45
N ALA A 144 7.53 11.67 2.90
CA ALA A 144 6.99 11.40 4.24
C ALA A 144 6.51 9.94 4.41
N PHE A 145 5.97 9.33 3.36
CA PHE A 145 5.60 7.90 3.37
C PHE A 145 6.84 7.03 3.58
N TRP A 146 7.91 7.25 2.82
CA TRP A 146 9.14 6.49 2.94
C TRP A 146 9.83 6.69 4.29
N GLN A 147 9.87 7.93 4.81
CA GLN A 147 10.41 8.21 6.13
C GLN A 147 9.66 7.45 7.24
N ARG A 148 8.32 7.39 7.19
CA ARG A 148 7.54 6.61 8.16
C ARG A 148 7.82 5.11 8.11
N LEU A 149 8.24 4.59 6.95
CA LEU A 149 8.67 3.19 6.79
C LEU A 149 10.13 2.96 7.16
N GLY A 150 10.83 3.99 7.66
CA GLY A 150 12.22 3.90 8.14
C GLY A 150 13.28 4.13 7.08
N PHE A 151 12.90 4.61 5.88
CA PHE A 151 13.87 5.07 4.90
C PHE A 151 14.41 6.45 5.30
N HIS A 152 15.69 6.69 5.02
CA HIS A 152 16.34 7.98 5.23
C HIS A 152 17.01 8.44 3.93
N THR A 153 17.10 9.75 3.75
CA THR A 153 17.78 10.33 2.58
C THR A 153 19.28 10.08 2.70
N VAL A 154 19.87 9.49 1.67
CA VAL A 154 21.31 9.22 1.57
C VAL A 154 22.00 10.09 0.52
N GLY A 155 21.23 10.76 -0.34
CA GLY A 155 21.76 11.64 -1.37
C GLY A 155 20.70 12.46 -2.10
N LEU A 156 21.16 13.41 -2.88
CA LEU A 156 20.37 14.20 -3.82
C LEU A 156 20.88 13.92 -5.23
N MET A 157 19.97 13.58 -6.14
CA MET A 157 20.27 13.29 -7.54
C MET A 157 19.72 14.43 -8.40
N ALA A 158 20.61 15.35 -8.82
CA ALA A 158 20.22 16.50 -9.63
C ALA A 158 19.73 16.06 -11.01
N GLY A 159 18.58 16.60 -11.45
CA GLY A 159 18.03 16.35 -12.77
C GLY A 159 17.62 14.89 -13.04
N TYR A 160 17.44 14.07 -12.01
CA TYR A 160 17.16 12.63 -12.14
C TYR A 160 15.99 12.34 -13.09
N TYR A 161 14.89 13.05 -12.93
CA TYR A 161 13.73 12.91 -13.81
C TYR A 161 13.86 13.88 -15.00
N LEU A 162 14.17 13.32 -16.18
CA LEU A 162 14.27 14.02 -17.46
C LEU A 162 15.23 15.24 -17.47
N GLY A 163 16.27 15.23 -16.63
CA GLY A 163 17.22 16.34 -16.54
C GLY A 163 16.67 17.63 -15.92
N ARG A 164 15.47 17.58 -15.32
CA ARG A 164 14.77 18.79 -14.84
C ARG A 164 14.29 18.72 -13.40
N GLN A 165 13.99 17.53 -12.90
CA GLN A 165 13.45 17.33 -11.57
C GLN A 165 14.44 16.49 -10.76
N ASP A 166 14.86 17.01 -9.61
CA ASP A 166 15.73 16.31 -8.68
C ASP A 166 15.01 15.21 -7.92
N ALA A 167 15.77 14.22 -7.49
CA ALA A 167 15.27 13.15 -6.62
C ALA A 167 16.11 13.05 -5.34
N TYR A 168 15.43 12.70 -4.24
CA TYR A 168 16.11 12.14 -3.07
C TYR A 168 16.41 10.67 -3.35
N ALA A 169 17.67 10.28 -3.21
CA ALA A 169 18.04 8.89 -3.03
C ALA A 169 17.78 8.53 -1.56
N MET A 170 16.99 7.50 -1.32
CA MET A 170 16.64 7.07 0.03
C MET A 170 17.00 5.60 0.21
N ALA A 171 17.43 5.22 1.42
CA ALA A 171 17.78 3.85 1.76
C ALA A 171 17.24 3.44 3.13
N LYS A 172 17.07 2.13 3.30
CA LYS A 172 16.70 1.47 4.55
C LYS A 172 17.50 0.20 4.69
N ARG A 173 18.14 -0.01 5.85
CA ARG A 173 18.72 -1.29 6.21
C ARG A 173 17.65 -2.21 6.77
N LEU A 174 17.62 -3.44 6.30
CA LEU A 174 16.82 -4.50 6.91
C LEU A 174 17.57 -5.06 8.12
N ALA A 175 16.84 -5.35 9.19
CA ALA A 175 17.42 -6.00 10.37
C ALA A 175 18.01 -7.37 9.99
N ASP A 176 19.13 -7.73 10.60
CA ASP A 176 19.71 -9.06 10.46
C ASP A 176 18.75 -10.08 11.06
N HIS A 177 18.06 -10.80 10.21
CA HIS A 177 17.43 -12.05 10.61
C HIS A 177 18.53 -13.14 10.53
N SER A 178 19.45 -13.12 11.51
CA SER A 178 20.25 -14.31 11.76
C SER A 178 19.33 -15.35 12.39
N PRO A 179 19.33 -16.59 11.90
CA PRO A 179 18.54 -17.68 12.48
C PRO A 179 18.98 -18.00 13.90
#